data_9fa2fd3b621f0561d6c077e6881af894
#
_entry.id   9fa2fd3b621f0561d6c077e6881af894
#
_cell.length_a   1.000
_cell.length_b   1.000
_cell.length_c   1.000
_cell.angle_alpha   90.00
_cell.angle_beta   90.00
_cell.angle_gamma   90.00
#
_symmetry.space_group_name_H-M   'P 1'
#
loop_
_entity.id
_entity.type
_entity.pdbx_description
1 polymer ?
#
loop_
_entity_poly.entity_id
_entity_poly.type
_entity_poly.pdbx_seq_one_letter_code
_entity_poly.pdbx_strand_id
1 'polypeptide(L)'
;MKRWLTAMFLICLMVLSGCSRPETEEMTEPMIEEETTEESKEIEETSGIRVIENAGPDEDKTISLRIVDRDNPALPGRLPEKVKGIYISGPMAGSPELFGNILDSLNGTEINTVVIDLKDDEGRITCNMDTPVVNEIEACRPYVKDMKEMIRSLKERNLYVIARVVAFRDPYLAEKKPEWSLHLADGSLYRDRQGMAWVDPYHQEVWDYLVEVGTEAKEMGFDEVQFDYIRFSTEGSMKNVVFDEEVTKGRSKTDVITEFVKYAYENLASQGLFVSADVFGTIIGSEIDANAVGQIYTEMAKHLDYICPMIYPSHYGPGNFGIDYPDTKPYETILGALQKSRAVLDAAAKEDGRENRQAIVRPWLQDFTASYLGSGKYIPYGYEEIQEQIRAVKDAGYDEWMLWSAANKYHLHPSGE
;
A
#
# COMPACT_ATOMS: atom_id res chain seq x y z
N MET A 1 2.30 -42.49 -3.90
CA MET A 1 1.89 -41.24 -4.48
C MET A 1 1.63 -40.29 -3.33
N LYS A 2 2.65 -39.63 -2.87
CA LYS A 2 2.66 -38.58 -1.82
C LYS A 2 3.74 -37.61 -2.26
N ARG A 3 3.43 -36.38 -2.42
CA ARG A 3 4.32 -35.20 -2.39
C ARG A 3 3.63 -34.06 -3.15
N TRP A 4 3.32 -33.06 -2.38
CA TRP A 4 3.29 -31.64 -2.74
C TRP A 4 2.50 -30.90 -1.67
N LEU A 5 3.21 -30.39 -0.69
CA LEU A 5 2.78 -29.28 0.19
C LEU A 5 4.02 -28.87 0.99
N THR A 6 4.74 -27.90 0.50
CA THR A 6 5.61 -27.03 1.32
C THR A 6 5.89 -25.76 0.52
N ALA A 7 5.01 -24.78 0.63
CA ALA A 7 5.35 -23.40 0.34
C ALA A 7 6.10 -22.88 1.56
N MET A 8 7.42 -22.77 1.46
CA MET A 8 8.25 -22.15 2.48
C MET A 8 8.43 -20.67 2.16
N PHE A 9 7.81 -19.82 2.96
CA PHE A 9 8.22 -18.44 3.15
C PHE A 9 9.58 -18.40 3.85
N LEU A 10 10.60 -17.89 3.19
CA LEU A 10 11.88 -17.59 3.81
C LEU A 10 12.13 -16.08 3.74
N ILE A 11 12.14 -15.47 4.89
CA ILE A 11 12.38 -14.05 5.12
C ILE A 11 13.88 -13.79 5.31
N CYS A 12 14.31 -12.65 4.81
CA CYS A 12 15.66 -12.10 4.98
C CYS A 12 16.13 -12.05 6.42
N LEU A 13 17.22 -12.77 6.71
CA LEU A 13 18.10 -12.49 7.83
C LEU A 13 19.17 -11.49 7.36
N MET A 14 19.18 -10.29 7.90
CA MET A 14 20.32 -9.38 7.80
C MET A 14 21.25 -9.57 8.99
N VAL A 15 22.53 -9.66 8.68
CA VAL A 15 23.64 -9.80 9.60
C VAL A 15 23.97 -8.43 10.20
N LEU A 16 24.05 -8.37 11.52
CA LEU A 16 24.51 -7.24 12.31
C LEU A 16 26.04 -7.13 12.25
N SER A 17 26.54 -5.94 12.01
CA SER A 17 27.87 -5.52 12.45
C SER A 17 27.73 -4.25 13.26
N GLY A 18 28.21 -4.31 14.51
CA GLY A 18 28.10 -3.23 15.46
C GLY A 18 29.14 -2.13 15.27
N CYS A 19 28.84 -0.96 15.80
CA CYS A 19 29.83 0.00 16.29
C CYS A 19 29.26 0.91 17.37
N SER A 20 29.96 0.88 18.48
CA SER A 20 30.23 1.79 19.61
C SER A 20 29.48 3.13 19.71
N ARG A 21 29.03 3.37 20.95
CA ARG A 21 28.58 4.65 21.55
C ARG A 21 29.69 5.69 21.63
N PRO A 22 29.35 6.95 21.73
CA PRO A 22 29.91 7.83 22.74
C PRO A 22 28.85 8.53 23.61
N GLU A 23 29.37 9.06 24.69
CA GLU A 23 28.86 9.50 25.96
C GLU A 23 27.93 10.70 25.93
N THR A 24 27.11 10.75 26.99
CA THR A 24 26.14 11.77 27.40
C THR A 24 26.81 13.07 27.83
N GLU A 25 26.28 14.20 27.41
CA GLU A 25 26.38 15.50 28.11
C GLU A 25 24.97 15.99 28.47
N GLU A 26 24.78 16.21 29.77
CA GLU A 26 23.60 16.89 30.35
C GLU A 26 23.63 18.37 29.95
N MET A 27 22.52 18.89 29.49
CA MET A 27 22.24 20.33 29.53
C MET A 27 20.82 20.61 29.99
N THR A 28 20.78 21.41 31.04
CA THR A 28 19.70 21.93 31.83
C THR A 28 18.71 22.80 31.03
N GLU A 29 17.43 22.64 31.34
CA GLU A 29 16.30 23.50 30.91
C GLU A 29 16.41 24.93 31.44
N PRO A 30 15.77 25.89 30.75
CA PRO A 30 15.12 26.98 31.46
C PRO A 30 13.59 26.98 31.23
N MET A 31 12.88 27.07 32.33
CA MET A 31 11.45 27.39 32.42
C MET A 31 11.15 28.74 31.74
N ILE A 32 10.08 28.79 30.98
CA ILE A 32 9.44 30.05 30.59
C ILE A 32 7.94 29.93 30.88
N GLU A 33 7.45 30.97 31.56
CA GLU A 33 6.11 31.17 32.09
C GLU A 33 5.05 31.30 30.99
N GLU A 34 3.83 30.84 31.33
CA GLU A 34 2.60 31.06 30.58
C GLU A 34 2.19 32.54 30.61
N GLU A 35 1.90 33.09 29.46
CA GLU A 35 1.00 34.25 29.31
C GLU A 35 -0.10 33.93 28.30
N THR A 36 -1.31 33.82 28.82
CA THR A 36 -2.56 33.70 28.07
C THR A 36 -2.96 35.07 27.53
N THR A 37 -3.12 35.19 26.22
CA THR A 37 -3.96 36.23 25.61
C THR A 37 -4.77 35.65 24.47
N GLU A 38 -6.09 35.63 24.69
CA GLU A 38 -7.11 35.44 23.64
C GLU A 38 -7.07 36.60 22.66
N GLU A 39 -6.78 36.32 21.40
CA GLU A 39 -7.14 37.24 20.30
C GLU A 39 -7.75 36.38 19.16
N SER A 40 -9.07 36.54 19.01
CA SER A 40 -9.82 36.11 17.86
C SER A 40 -9.38 36.91 16.64
N LYS A 41 -8.73 36.28 15.65
CA LYS A 41 -8.51 36.85 14.32
C LYS A 41 -9.48 36.23 13.33
N GLU A 42 -10.28 37.07 12.74
CA GLU A 42 -11.01 36.81 11.49
C GLU A 42 -10.01 36.36 10.42
N ILE A 43 -10.26 35.22 9.84
CA ILE A 43 -9.48 34.70 8.70
C ILE A 43 -10.19 35.18 7.44
N GLU A 44 -9.56 36.08 6.70
CA GLU A 44 -9.98 36.48 5.36
C GLU A 44 -9.99 35.26 4.41
N GLU A 45 -11.11 35.15 3.69
CA GLU A 45 -11.31 34.18 2.60
C GLU A 45 -10.37 34.44 1.42
N THR A 46 -9.21 33.82 1.40
CA THR A 46 -8.38 33.76 0.19
C THR A 46 -7.70 32.39 0.07
N SER A 47 -8.47 31.42 -0.26
CA SER A 47 -8.10 30.19 -1.02
C SER A 47 -9.26 29.19 -0.89
N GLY A 48 -9.64 28.55 -2.00
CA GLY A 48 -10.86 27.75 -2.14
C GLY A 48 -10.94 26.45 -1.31
N ILE A 49 -10.64 26.51 -0.02
CA ILE A 49 -10.71 25.39 0.92
C ILE A 49 -12.04 25.47 1.66
N ARG A 50 -12.92 24.48 1.47
CA ARG A 50 -14.05 24.26 2.37
C ARG A 50 -13.66 23.19 3.39
N VAL A 51 -13.54 23.59 4.64
CA VAL A 51 -13.54 22.66 5.78
C VAL A 51 -14.97 22.16 5.92
N ILE A 52 -15.21 20.87 5.72
CA ILE A 52 -16.49 20.27 6.06
C ILE A 52 -16.33 19.75 7.49
N GLU A 53 -16.80 20.53 8.45
CA GLU A 53 -17.00 20.04 9.81
C GLU A 53 -18.24 19.14 9.83
N ASN A 54 -18.04 17.85 9.99
CA ASN A 54 -19.08 16.94 10.45
C ASN A 54 -19.07 16.96 11.98
N ALA A 55 -19.73 17.94 12.56
CA ALA A 55 -19.97 17.99 13.99
C ALA A 55 -21.26 17.24 14.32
N GLY A 56 -21.13 15.99 14.79
CA GLY A 56 -22.11 15.37 15.69
C GLY A 56 -21.86 15.89 17.12
N PRO A 57 -22.86 16.02 17.98
CA PRO A 57 -22.64 16.40 19.36
C PRO A 57 -22.01 15.21 20.09
N ASP A 58 -20.85 15.41 20.71
CA ASP A 58 -20.13 14.49 21.61
C ASP A 58 -19.18 13.46 20.99
N GLU A 59 -18.30 13.84 20.05
CA GLU A 59 -17.10 13.03 19.78
C GLU A 59 -15.86 13.91 19.67
N ASP A 60 -14.77 13.44 20.28
CA ASP A 60 -13.43 14.02 20.31
C ASP A 60 -13.01 14.56 18.94
N LYS A 61 -12.54 15.80 18.89
CA LYS A 61 -12.18 16.52 17.66
C LYS A 61 -10.97 15.91 16.97
N THR A 62 -11.17 14.84 16.22
CA THR A 62 -10.21 14.40 15.20
C THR A 62 -10.50 15.17 13.91
N ILE A 63 -9.75 16.22 13.64
CA ILE A 63 -9.83 16.96 12.37
C ILE A 63 -9.09 16.10 11.33
N SER A 64 -9.83 15.28 10.58
CA SER A 64 -9.28 14.67 9.37
C SER A 64 -9.37 15.70 8.24
N LEU A 65 -8.25 16.35 7.94
CA LEU A 65 -8.13 17.25 6.80
C LEU A 65 -8.21 16.41 5.52
N ARG A 66 -9.35 16.45 4.87
CA ARG A 66 -9.52 15.88 3.52
C ARG A 66 -9.23 16.98 2.50
N ILE A 67 -8.17 16.77 1.74
CA ILE A 67 -7.82 17.69 0.68
C ILE A 67 -8.52 17.23 -0.60
N VAL A 68 -9.49 18.01 -1.02
CA VAL A 68 -10.04 17.92 -2.38
C VAL A 68 -9.27 18.95 -3.21
N ASP A 69 -8.46 18.50 -4.16
CA ASP A 69 -7.82 19.39 -5.12
C ASP A 69 -8.89 20.04 -5.99
N ARG A 70 -9.31 21.26 -5.62
CA ARG A 70 -10.34 22.02 -6.34
C ARG A 70 -9.81 22.71 -7.59
N ASP A 71 -8.50 22.89 -7.65
CA ASP A 71 -7.85 23.62 -8.74
C ASP A 71 -7.52 22.72 -9.93
N ASN A 72 -7.77 21.39 -9.83
CA ASN A 72 -7.64 20.49 -10.95
C ASN A 72 -9.00 20.24 -11.63
N PRO A 73 -9.29 20.93 -12.75
CA PRO A 73 -10.57 20.77 -13.47
C PRO A 73 -10.78 19.35 -14.05
N ALA A 74 -9.74 18.52 -14.04
CA ALA A 74 -9.82 17.10 -14.47
C ALA A 74 -10.41 16.17 -13.40
N LEU A 75 -10.65 16.63 -12.17
CA LEU A 75 -11.10 15.80 -11.05
C LEU A 75 -12.43 16.31 -10.41
N PRO A 76 -13.49 16.58 -11.18
CA PRO A 76 -14.71 17.08 -10.61
C PRO A 76 -15.43 16.03 -9.78
N GLY A 77 -15.60 16.30 -8.49
CA GLY A 77 -16.63 15.62 -7.69
C GLY A 77 -16.31 14.25 -7.14
N ARG A 78 -15.05 13.77 -7.15
CA ARG A 78 -14.69 12.55 -6.43
C ARG A 78 -14.78 12.79 -4.92
N LEU A 79 -15.66 12.04 -4.26
CA LEU A 79 -15.75 12.06 -2.80
C LEU A 79 -14.97 10.84 -2.27
N PRO A 80 -13.90 11.05 -1.50
CA PRO A 80 -13.16 9.93 -0.92
C PRO A 80 -14.03 9.17 0.08
N GLU A 81 -14.00 7.85 -0.04
CA GLU A 81 -14.65 6.95 0.92
C GLU A 81 -13.67 6.63 2.05
N LYS A 82 -14.16 6.58 3.29
CA LYS A 82 -13.38 6.08 4.43
C LYS A 82 -13.34 4.57 4.37
N VAL A 83 -12.23 4.03 3.89
CA VAL A 83 -12.05 2.62 3.62
C VAL A 83 -11.74 1.82 4.88
N LYS A 84 -12.50 0.75 5.09
CA LYS A 84 -12.22 -0.36 6.00
C LYS A 84 -12.33 -1.63 5.18
N GLY A 85 -11.21 -2.18 4.77
CA GLY A 85 -11.18 -3.14 3.68
C GLY A 85 -10.56 -4.49 4.02
N ILE A 86 -10.85 -5.45 3.15
CA ILE A 86 -10.18 -6.75 3.11
C ILE A 86 -9.68 -7.04 1.70
N TYR A 87 -8.61 -7.83 1.60
CA TYR A 87 -8.07 -8.33 0.34
C TYR A 87 -8.78 -9.62 -0.11
N ILE A 88 -9.02 -9.76 -1.40
CA ILE A 88 -9.59 -10.98 -2.01
C ILE A 88 -8.79 -11.31 -3.27
N SER A 89 -8.16 -12.49 -3.29
CA SER A 89 -7.40 -12.96 -4.45
C SER A 89 -8.30 -13.32 -5.63
N GLY A 90 -7.76 -13.24 -6.85
CA GLY A 90 -8.50 -13.60 -8.07
C GLY A 90 -9.15 -14.98 -8.04
N PRO A 91 -8.43 -16.07 -7.64
CA PRO A 91 -9.04 -17.39 -7.50
C PRO A 91 -10.18 -17.44 -6.47
N MET A 92 -10.08 -16.69 -5.38
CA MET A 92 -11.13 -16.62 -4.35
C MET A 92 -12.36 -15.88 -4.88
N ALA A 93 -12.16 -14.74 -5.53
CA ALA A 93 -13.21 -13.96 -6.17
C ALA A 93 -13.92 -14.74 -7.28
N GLY A 94 -13.19 -15.59 -8.01
CA GLY A 94 -13.71 -16.45 -9.09
C GLY A 94 -14.48 -17.70 -8.62
N SER A 95 -14.49 -17.99 -7.31
CA SER A 95 -15.25 -19.10 -6.74
C SER A 95 -16.56 -18.62 -6.10
N PRO A 96 -17.72 -18.85 -6.68
CA PRO A 96 -19.00 -18.31 -6.16
C PRO A 96 -19.29 -18.71 -4.70
N GLU A 97 -18.94 -19.94 -4.31
CA GLU A 97 -19.14 -20.43 -2.94
C GLU A 97 -18.19 -19.74 -1.95
N LEU A 98 -16.88 -19.73 -2.25
CA LEU A 98 -15.87 -19.14 -1.35
C LEU A 98 -16.04 -17.62 -1.26
N PHE A 99 -16.31 -16.98 -2.39
CA PHE A 99 -16.58 -15.55 -2.44
C PHE A 99 -17.85 -15.18 -1.66
N GLY A 100 -18.93 -15.96 -1.86
CA GLY A 100 -20.17 -15.79 -1.09
C GLY A 100 -19.95 -15.89 0.41
N ASN A 101 -19.20 -16.91 0.87
CA ASN A 101 -18.86 -17.09 2.28
C ASN A 101 -18.06 -15.91 2.85
N ILE A 102 -17.13 -15.33 2.06
CA ILE A 102 -16.41 -14.12 2.48
C ILE A 102 -17.38 -12.95 2.63
N LEU A 103 -18.23 -12.70 1.61
CA LEU A 103 -19.20 -11.60 1.66
C LEU A 103 -20.20 -11.74 2.81
N ASP A 104 -20.60 -12.96 3.14
CA ASP A 104 -21.48 -13.22 4.27
C ASP A 104 -20.80 -12.97 5.61
N SER A 105 -19.49 -13.21 5.72
CA SER A 105 -18.70 -12.91 6.92
C SER A 105 -18.54 -11.40 7.18
N LEU A 106 -18.80 -10.54 6.19
CA LEU A 106 -18.78 -9.08 6.38
C LEU A 106 -20.02 -8.55 7.10
N ASN A 107 -21.11 -9.34 7.18
CA ASN A 107 -22.33 -8.89 7.82
C ASN A 107 -22.11 -8.60 9.31
N GLY A 108 -22.56 -7.41 9.75
CA GLY A 108 -22.40 -6.97 11.13
C GLY A 108 -21.01 -6.44 11.50
N THR A 109 -20.11 -6.33 10.52
CA THR A 109 -18.78 -5.71 10.69
C THR A 109 -18.77 -4.27 10.18
N GLU A 110 -17.68 -3.56 10.43
CA GLU A 110 -17.45 -2.21 9.88
C GLU A 110 -16.79 -2.24 8.48
N ILE A 111 -16.58 -3.42 7.88
CA ILE A 111 -16.00 -3.56 6.54
C ILE A 111 -16.95 -2.99 5.48
N ASN A 112 -16.44 -2.06 4.71
CA ASN A 112 -17.17 -1.41 3.61
C ASN A 112 -16.44 -1.50 2.27
N THR A 113 -15.32 -2.22 2.21
CA THR A 113 -14.44 -2.22 1.04
C THR A 113 -13.85 -3.60 0.79
N VAL A 114 -13.75 -3.96 -0.49
CA VAL A 114 -12.99 -5.13 -0.94
C VAL A 114 -11.90 -4.71 -1.93
N VAL A 115 -10.70 -5.24 -1.73
CA VAL A 115 -9.56 -5.09 -2.64
C VAL A 115 -9.41 -6.40 -3.40
N ILE A 116 -9.58 -6.36 -4.72
CA ILE A 116 -9.62 -7.57 -5.57
C ILE A 116 -8.44 -7.53 -6.53
N ASP A 117 -7.73 -8.65 -6.67
CA ASP A 117 -6.71 -8.77 -7.71
C ASP A 117 -7.35 -8.64 -9.10
N LEU A 118 -7.05 -7.55 -9.79
CA LEU A 118 -7.29 -7.42 -11.23
C LEU A 118 -6.08 -7.98 -12.01
N LYS A 119 -4.86 -7.71 -11.52
CA LYS A 119 -3.61 -8.29 -12.00
C LYS A 119 -2.85 -8.88 -10.81
N ASP A 120 -2.66 -10.19 -10.82
CA ASP A 120 -2.15 -10.97 -9.70
C ASP A 120 -0.61 -11.02 -9.60
N ASP A 121 -0.09 -11.68 -8.54
CA ASP A 121 1.34 -11.84 -8.27
C ASP A 121 2.08 -12.73 -9.30
N GLU A 122 1.37 -13.45 -10.15
CA GLU A 122 1.93 -14.20 -11.28
C GLU A 122 1.99 -13.36 -12.57
N GLY A 123 1.53 -12.10 -12.53
CA GLY A 123 1.44 -11.18 -13.68
C GLY A 123 0.22 -11.45 -14.57
N ARG A 124 -0.78 -12.20 -14.08
CA ARG A 124 -1.95 -12.58 -14.87
C ARG A 124 -3.14 -11.66 -14.57
N ILE A 125 -3.88 -11.34 -15.62
CA ILE A 125 -5.17 -10.65 -15.52
C ILE A 125 -6.23 -11.66 -15.10
N THR A 126 -6.93 -11.40 -14.01
CA THR A 126 -7.83 -12.37 -13.33
C THR A 126 -9.20 -12.52 -13.99
N CYS A 127 -9.50 -11.71 -15.01
CA CYS A 127 -10.72 -11.73 -15.81
C CYS A 127 -10.40 -11.64 -17.30
N ASN A 128 -11.43 -11.60 -18.14
CA ASN A 128 -11.26 -11.26 -19.54
C ASN A 128 -11.05 -9.76 -19.68
N MET A 129 -10.00 -9.38 -20.43
CA MET A 129 -9.64 -8.00 -20.75
C MET A 129 -9.20 -7.96 -22.22
N ASP A 130 -9.66 -6.97 -22.98
CA ASP A 130 -9.40 -6.83 -24.40
C ASP A 130 -8.63 -5.54 -24.67
N THR A 131 -7.31 -5.61 -24.45
CA THR A 131 -6.39 -4.50 -24.71
C THR A 131 -5.16 -4.99 -25.49
N PRO A 132 -4.46 -4.09 -26.20
CA PRO A 132 -3.38 -4.49 -27.11
C PRO A 132 -2.32 -5.37 -26.47
N VAL A 133 -1.69 -4.91 -25.38
CA VAL A 133 -0.60 -5.68 -24.74
C VAL A 133 -1.14 -6.94 -24.06
N VAL A 134 -2.29 -6.88 -23.39
CA VAL A 134 -2.92 -8.05 -22.76
C VAL A 134 -3.20 -9.16 -23.76
N ASN A 135 -3.70 -8.78 -24.95
CA ASN A 135 -3.96 -9.73 -26.03
C ASN A 135 -2.67 -10.28 -26.65
N GLU A 136 -1.68 -9.41 -26.91
CA GLU A 136 -0.40 -9.79 -27.51
C GLU A 136 0.31 -10.87 -26.68
N ILE A 137 0.34 -10.69 -25.36
CA ILE A 137 1.02 -11.62 -24.45
C ILE A 137 0.12 -12.72 -23.90
N GLU A 138 -1.18 -12.71 -24.21
CA GLU A 138 -2.18 -13.64 -23.69
C GLU A 138 -2.24 -13.62 -22.14
N ALA A 139 -2.26 -12.42 -21.55
CA ALA A 139 -2.15 -12.25 -20.10
C ALA A 139 -3.35 -12.76 -19.32
N CYS A 140 -4.54 -12.88 -19.93
CA CYS A 140 -5.75 -13.28 -19.22
C CYS A 140 -5.69 -14.70 -18.66
N ARG A 141 -6.05 -14.82 -17.39
CA ARG A 141 -6.35 -16.09 -16.70
C ARG A 141 -7.65 -15.90 -15.94
N PRO A 142 -8.79 -15.98 -16.63
CA PRO A 142 -10.08 -15.51 -16.13
C PRO A 142 -10.65 -16.41 -15.04
N TYR A 143 -10.27 -16.16 -13.80
CA TYR A 143 -10.92 -16.71 -12.61
C TYR A 143 -12.33 -16.13 -12.47
N VAL A 144 -12.46 -14.82 -12.67
CA VAL A 144 -13.75 -14.11 -12.67
C VAL A 144 -14.24 -13.98 -14.10
N LYS A 145 -15.36 -14.65 -14.41
CA LYS A 145 -15.90 -14.70 -15.78
C LYS A 145 -16.52 -13.38 -16.24
N ASP A 146 -17.21 -12.70 -15.34
CA ASP A 146 -17.85 -11.40 -15.57
C ASP A 146 -17.51 -10.46 -14.40
N MET A 147 -16.42 -9.70 -14.58
CA MET A 147 -15.94 -8.76 -13.58
C MET A 147 -16.91 -7.58 -13.40
N LYS A 148 -17.51 -7.09 -14.49
CA LYS A 148 -18.46 -5.97 -14.43
C LYS A 148 -19.69 -6.34 -13.61
N GLU A 149 -20.24 -7.52 -13.82
CA GLU A 149 -21.38 -8.01 -13.06
C GLU A 149 -21.04 -8.22 -11.58
N MET A 150 -19.85 -8.77 -11.29
CA MET A 150 -19.39 -8.94 -9.91
C MET A 150 -19.29 -7.58 -9.20
N ILE A 151 -18.63 -6.59 -9.82
CA ILE A 151 -18.48 -5.25 -9.24
C ILE A 151 -19.85 -4.60 -9.03
N ARG A 152 -20.76 -4.72 -10.00
CA ARG A 152 -22.13 -4.22 -9.86
C ARG A 152 -22.82 -4.82 -8.64
N SER A 153 -22.70 -6.13 -8.43
CA SER A 153 -23.29 -6.82 -7.27
C SER A 153 -22.68 -6.40 -5.94
N LEU A 154 -21.37 -6.08 -5.91
CA LEU A 154 -20.69 -5.54 -4.73
C LEU A 154 -21.19 -4.13 -4.40
N LYS A 155 -21.36 -3.28 -5.41
CA LYS A 155 -21.89 -1.92 -5.23
C LYS A 155 -23.34 -1.92 -4.77
N GLU A 156 -24.17 -2.88 -5.19
CA GLU A 156 -25.52 -3.08 -4.66
C GLU A 156 -25.53 -3.43 -3.15
N ARG A 157 -24.41 -3.97 -2.63
CA ARG A 157 -24.17 -4.18 -1.21
C ARG A 157 -23.53 -2.96 -0.52
N ASN A 158 -23.40 -1.82 -1.20
CA ASN A 158 -22.71 -0.60 -0.75
C ASN A 158 -21.22 -0.81 -0.43
N LEU A 159 -20.56 -1.72 -1.14
CA LEU A 159 -19.11 -1.91 -1.01
C LEU A 159 -18.37 -1.03 -2.01
N TYR A 160 -17.31 -0.37 -1.52
CA TYR A 160 -16.28 0.28 -2.33
C TYR A 160 -15.34 -0.79 -2.87
N VAL A 161 -14.97 -0.71 -4.15
CA VAL A 161 -14.22 -1.78 -4.81
C VAL A 161 -12.91 -1.26 -5.38
N ILE A 162 -11.80 -1.81 -4.89
CA ILE A 162 -10.44 -1.45 -5.27
C ILE A 162 -9.86 -2.54 -6.17
N ALA A 163 -9.33 -2.16 -7.34
CA ALA A 163 -8.56 -3.04 -8.21
C ALA A 163 -7.10 -3.06 -7.76
N ARG A 164 -6.60 -4.18 -7.23
CA ARG A 164 -5.17 -4.36 -7.01
C ARG A 164 -4.49 -4.76 -8.30
N VAL A 165 -3.42 -4.04 -8.64
CA VAL A 165 -2.60 -4.24 -9.84
C VAL A 165 -1.14 -4.41 -9.42
N VAL A 166 -0.62 -5.63 -9.51
CA VAL A 166 0.81 -5.91 -9.28
C VAL A 166 1.62 -5.31 -10.42
N ALA A 167 2.59 -4.43 -10.09
CA ALA A 167 3.31 -3.64 -11.08
C ALA A 167 4.59 -4.34 -11.57
N PHE A 168 5.72 -4.11 -10.91
CA PHE A 168 7.03 -4.46 -11.46
C PHE A 168 7.51 -5.89 -11.14
N ARG A 169 6.93 -6.56 -10.16
CA ARG A 169 7.13 -7.99 -9.94
C ARG A 169 6.17 -8.78 -10.83
N ASP A 170 6.47 -8.81 -12.12
CA ASP A 170 5.63 -9.41 -13.15
C ASP A 170 6.39 -10.49 -13.92
N PRO A 171 6.40 -11.73 -13.44
CA PRO A 171 7.13 -12.81 -14.10
C PRO A 171 6.55 -13.16 -15.46
N TYR A 172 5.24 -12.95 -15.65
CA TYR A 172 4.60 -13.30 -16.92
C TYR A 172 4.96 -12.31 -18.02
N LEU A 173 4.82 -11.00 -17.77
CA LEU A 173 5.24 -9.97 -18.71
C LEU A 173 6.76 -10.06 -18.98
N ALA A 174 7.57 -10.30 -17.94
CA ALA A 174 9.01 -10.42 -18.11
C ALA A 174 9.43 -11.58 -19.02
N GLU A 175 8.71 -12.69 -19.01
CA GLU A 175 8.96 -13.81 -19.93
C GLU A 175 8.45 -13.55 -21.35
N LYS A 176 7.38 -12.78 -21.50
CA LYS A 176 6.78 -12.44 -22.80
C LYS A 176 7.45 -11.26 -23.48
N LYS A 177 7.98 -10.33 -22.69
CA LYS A 177 8.66 -9.10 -23.10
C LYS A 177 10.02 -8.99 -22.41
N PRO A 178 10.99 -9.88 -22.72
CA PRO A 178 12.30 -9.83 -22.10
C PRO A 178 12.98 -8.46 -22.26
N GLU A 179 12.75 -7.79 -23.37
CA GLU A 179 13.29 -6.46 -23.68
C GLU A 179 12.83 -5.36 -22.71
N TRP A 180 11.75 -5.57 -21.97
CA TRP A 180 11.24 -4.65 -20.94
C TRP A 180 11.59 -5.09 -19.50
N SER A 181 12.56 -5.99 -19.36
CA SER A 181 12.76 -6.70 -18.10
C SER A 181 14.16 -6.53 -17.53
N LEU A 182 14.31 -6.80 -16.25
CA LEU A 182 15.59 -6.75 -15.56
C LEU A 182 16.47 -7.93 -16.00
N HIS A 183 17.72 -7.64 -16.38
CA HIS A 183 18.69 -8.63 -16.83
C HIS A 183 19.94 -8.69 -15.98
N LEU A 184 20.54 -9.88 -15.93
CA LEU A 184 21.89 -10.10 -15.42
C LEU A 184 22.92 -9.87 -16.52
N ALA A 185 24.22 -9.79 -16.15
CA ALA A 185 25.30 -9.53 -17.10
C ALA A 185 25.46 -10.60 -18.20
N ASP A 186 24.96 -11.80 -17.98
CA ASP A 186 24.94 -12.88 -18.97
C ASP A 186 23.74 -12.84 -19.93
N GLY A 187 22.88 -11.82 -19.79
CA GLY A 187 21.67 -11.65 -20.59
C GLY A 187 20.46 -12.44 -20.12
N SER A 188 20.58 -13.22 -19.04
CA SER A 188 19.44 -13.92 -18.46
C SER A 188 18.55 -12.95 -17.67
N LEU A 189 17.23 -13.27 -17.58
CA LEU A 189 16.31 -12.51 -16.76
C LEU A 189 16.69 -12.56 -15.28
N TYR A 190 16.64 -11.42 -14.60
CA TYR A 190 16.73 -11.39 -13.15
C TYR A 190 15.52 -12.11 -12.54
N ARG A 191 15.78 -12.96 -11.54
CA ARG A 191 14.75 -13.64 -10.75
C ARG A 191 15.03 -13.50 -9.26
N ASP A 192 13.98 -13.28 -8.50
CA ASP A 192 14.04 -13.29 -7.03
C ASP A 192 14.21 -14.72 -6.48
N ARG A 193 14.32 -14.86 -5.16
CA ARG A 193 14.50 -16.19 -4.50
C ARG A 193 13.31 -17.13 -4.69
N GLN A 194 12.15 -16.60 -5.03
CA GLN A 194 10.96 -17.38 -5.34
C GLN A 194 10.95 -17.81 -6.82
N GLY A 195 11.95 -17.38 -7.60
CA GLY A 195 12.06 -17.65 -9.03
C GLY A 195 11.24 -16.73 -9.91
N MET A 196 10.64 -15.68 -9.34
CA MET A 196 9.80 -14.72 -10.06
C MET A 196 10.67 -13.71 -10.77
N ALA A 197 10.44 -13.54 -12.09
CA ALA A 197 11.10 -12.50 -12.86
C ALA A 197 10.46 -11.13 -12.62
N TRP A 198 11.21 -10.08 -12.93
CA TRP A 198 10.81 -8.70 -12.72
C TRP A 198 10.96 -7.93 -14.01
N VAL A 199 10.00 -7.09 -14.33
CA VAL A 199 10.13 -6.08 -15.39
C VAL A 199 10.96 -4.90 -14.90
N ASP A 200 11.52 -4.15 -15.83
CA ASP A 200 12.37 -3.01 -15.52
C ASP A 200 11.51 -1.74 -15.36
N PRO A 201 11.47 -1.13 -14.18
CA PRO A 201 10.72 0.09 -13.94
C PRO A 201 11.13 1.29 -14.80
N TYR A 202 12.28 1.27 -15.43
CA TYR A 202 12.74 2.35 -16.32
C TYR A 202 12.08 2.34 -17.70
N HIS A 203 11.39 1.27 -18.10
CA HIS A 203 10.70 1.14 -19.38
C HIS A 203 9.33 1.81 -19.39
N GLN A 204 9.15 2.80 -20.25
CA GLN A 204 7.86 3.50 -20.41
C GLN A 204 6.75 2.57 -20.85
N GLU A 205 7.05 1.58 -21.67
CA GLU A 205 6.09 0.59 -22.17
C GLU A 205 5.45 -0.23 -21.03
N VAL A 206 6.19 -0.46 -19.95
CA VAL A 206 5.65 -1.10 -18.74
C VAL A 206 4.66 -0.18 -18.04
N TRP A 207 4.94 1.12 -17.99
CA TRP A 207 4.02 2.11 -17.39
C TRP A 207 2.74 2.21 -18.21
N ASP A 208 2.87 2.27 -19.52
CA ASP A 208 1.73 2.35 -20.45
C ASP A 208 0.82 1.13 -20.29
N TYR A 209 1.40 -0.07 -20.21
CA TYR A 209 0.67 -1.31 -19.94
C TYR A 209 -0.07 -1.28 -18.60
N LEU A 210 0.58 -0.82 -17.53
CA LEU A 210 -0.05 -0.75 -16.19
C LEU A 210 -1.19 0.28 -16.16
N VAL A 211 -1.04 1.41 -16.85
CA VAL A 211 -2.09 2.43 -16.97
C VAL A 211 -3.24 1.92 -17.83
N GLU A 212 -2.96 1.16 -18.89
CA GLU A 212 -3.97 0.51 -19.72
C GLU A 212 -4.83 -0.45 -18.90
N VAL A 213 -4.20 -1.31 -18.06
CA VAL A 213 -4.91 -2.19 -17.11
C VAL A 213 -5.76 -1.37 -16.11
N GLY A 214 -5.23 -0.25 -15.62
CA GLY A 214 -5.95 0.67 -14.73
C GLY A 214 -7.16 1.33 -15.41
N THR A 215 -7.04 1.67 -16.69
CA THR A 215 -8.14 2.23 -17.49
C THR A 215 -9.28 1.21 -17.66
N GLU A 216 -8.94 -0.05 -17.91
CA GLU A 216 -9.91 -1.13 -17.97
C GLU A 216 -10.60 -1.38 -16.62
N ALA A 217 -9.90 -1.18 -15.49
CA ALA A 217 -10.52 -1.22 -14.17
C ALA A 217 -11.66 -0.21 -14.06
N LYS A 218 -11.48 1.01 -14.60
CA LYS A 218 -12.55 2.03 -14.67
C LYS A 218 -13.74 1.56 -15.47
N GLU A 219 -13.50 1.00 -16.66
CA GLU A 219 -14.54 0.49 -17.55
C GLU A 219 -15.30 -0.71 -16.95
N MET A 220 -14.63 -1.46 -16.06
CA MET A 220 -15.27 -2.55 -15.29
C MET A 220 -16.09 -2.03 -14.11
N GLY A 221 -15.88 -0.79 -13.67
CA GLY A 221 -16.63 -0.12 -12.62
C GLY A 221 -15.96 -0.10 -11.25
N PHE A 222 -14.66 -0.38 -11.15
CA PHE A 222 -13.88 -0.15 -9.93
C PHE A 222 -13.86 1.34 -9.56
N ASP A 223 -13.72 1.62 -8.27
CA ASP A 223 -13.65 2.98 -7.73
C ASP A 223 -12.22 3.48 -7.65
N GLU A 224 -11.27 2.58 -7.48
CA GLU A 224 -9.87 2.86 -7.21
C GLU A 224 -8.96 1.80 -7.87
N VAL A 225 -7.78 2.24 -8.32
CA VAL A 225 -6.67 1.35 -8.69
C VAL A 225 -5.59 1.47 -7.61
N GLN A 226 -5.21 0.34 -7.04
CA GLN A 226 -4.14 0.20 -6.07
C GLN A 226 -2.97 -0.56 -6.69
N PHE A 227 -1.86 0.13 -6.87
CA PHE A 227 -0.63 -0.48 -7.37
C PHE A 227 0.16 -1.12 -6.24
N ASP A 228 0.49 -2.39 -6.38
CA ASP A 228 1.40 -3.10 -5.51
C ASP A 228 2.70 -3.46 -6.24
N TYR A 229 3.77 -3.78 -5.50
CA TYR A 229 5.11 -4.05 -6.05
C TYR A 229 5.65 -2.93 -6.96
N ILE A 230 5.30 -1.68 -6.66
CA ILE A 230 5.87 -0.49 -7.33
C ILE A 230 7.24 -0.15 -6.76
N ARG A 231 8.18 -1.07 -6.92
CA ARG A 231 9.49 -1.03 -6.30
C ARG A 231 10.48 -1.94 -7.02
N PHE A 232 11.75 -1.78 -6.70
CA PHE A 232 12.76 -2.76 -7.02
C PHE A 232 12.76 -3.93 -6.02
N SER A 233 13.38 -5.05 -6.40
CA SER A 233 13.53 -6.19 -5.52
C SER A 233 14.43 -5.85 -4.31
N THR A 234 14.07 -6.36 -3.14
CA THR A 234 14.84 -6.20 -1.89
C THR A 234 16.03 -7.15 -1.79
N GLU A 235 16.18 -8.07 -2.72
CA GLU A 235 17.17 -9.13 -2.62
C GLU A 235 18.57 -8.66 -2.98
N GLY A 236 19.56 -9.21 -2.25
CA GLY A 236 20.97 -8.88 -2.48
C GLY A 236 21.49 -9.23 -3.89
N SER A 237 20.79 -10.14 -4.61
CA SER A 237 21.07 -10.46 -6.02
C SER A 237 20.76 -9.31 -6.97
N MET A 238 19.92 -8.35 -6.57
CA MET A 238 19.60 -7.14 -7.34
C MET A 238 20.84 -6.32 -7.73
N LYS A 239 21.91 -6.39 -6.95
CA LYS A 239 23.20 -5.76 -7.27
C LYS A 239 23.87 -6.29 -8.56
N ASN A 240 23.44 -7.46 -9.04
CA ASN A 240 23.98 -8.10 -10.26
C ASN A 240 23.18 -7.72 -11.51
N VAL A 241 22.09 -6.97 -11.35
CA VAL A 241 21.31 -6.46 -12.49
C VAL A 241 22.12 -5.41 -13.21
N VAL A 242 22.13 -5.50 -14.52
CA VAL A 242 22.76 -4.51 -15.42
C VAL A 242 21.65 -3.62 -15.99
N PHE A 243 21.78 -2.33 -15.75
CA PHE A 243 20.86 -1.35 -16.31
C PHE A 243 21.44 -0.73 -17.57
N ASP A 244 20.60 -0.55 -18.59
CA ASP A 244 20.95 0.19 -19.80
C ASP A 244 20.93 1.70 -19.51
N GLU A 245 22.06 2.38 -19.74
CA GLU A 245 22.19 3.83 -19.52
C GLU A 245 21.26 4.65 -20.42
N GLU A 246 20.97 4.17 -21.63
CA GLU A 246 20.05 4.84 -22.56
C GLU A 246 18.59 4.75 -22.07
N VAL A 247 18.23 3.67 -21.36
CA VAL A 247 16.91 3.47 -20.76
C VAL A 247 16.77 4.21 -19.43
N THR A 248 17.78 4.10 -18.57
CA THR A 248 17.77 4.80 -17.26
C THR A 248 17.86 6.32 -17.41
N LYS A 249 18.59 6.82 -18.41
CA LYS A 249 18.80 8.26 -18.66
C LYS A 249 19.33 9.01 -17.44
N GLY A 250 20.14 8.34 -16.63
CA GLY A 250 20.71 8.90 -15.40
C GLY A 250 19.74 9.03 -14.22
N ARG A 251 18.51 8.52 -14.32
CA ARG A 251 17.53 8.51 -13.23
C ARG A 251 17.95 7.49 -12.16
N SER A 252 17.76 7.85 -10.90
CA SER A 252 17.90 6.91 -9.78
C SER A 252 16.68 5.98 -9.69
N LYS A 253 16.76 4.94 -8.84
CA LYS A 253 15.61 4.09 -8.53
C LYS A 253 14.47 4.88 -7.91
N THR A 254 14.78 5.86 -7.07
CA THR A 254 13.78 6.69 -6.40
C THR A 254 13.09 7.66 -7.36
N ASP A 255 13.85 8.21 -8.33
CA ASP A 255 13.28 9.06 -9.37
C ASP A 255 12.26 8.29 -10.19
N VAL A 256 12.65 7.13 -10.73
CA VAL A 256 11.78 6.37 -11.65
C VAL A 256 10.52 5.85 -10.99
N ILE A 257 10.57 5.43 -9.70
CA ILE A 257 9.37 5.00 -8.99
C ILE A 257 8.44 6.18 -8.72
N THR A 258 8.98 7.34 -8.31
CA THR A 258 8.18 8.56 -8.11
C THR A 258 7.57 9.05 -9.42
N GLU A 259 8.32 9.02 -10.51
CA GLU A 259 7.83 9.38 -11.85
C GLU A 259 6.71 8.45 -12.33
N PHE A 260 6.84 7.13 -12.11
CA PHE A 260 5.78 6.18 -12.41
C PHE A 260 4.49 6.50 -11.63
N VAL A 261 4.61 6.73 -10.32
CA VAL A 261 3.45 7.06 -9.48
C VAL A 261 2.75 8.33 -10.00
N LYS A 262 3.52 9.36 -10.32
CA LYS A 262 3.00 10.58 -10.91
C LYS A 262 2.31 10.32 -12.26
N TYR A 263 2.96 9.56 -13.15
CA TYR A 263 2.41 9.21 -14.46
C TYR A 263 1.09 8.44 -14.35
N ALA A 264 1.04 7.42 -13.49
CA ALA A 264 -0.16 6.64 -13.25
C ALA A 264 -1.30 7.49 -12.68
N TYR A 265 -0.99 8.36 -11.71
CA TYR A 265 -1.95 9.29 -11.14
C TYR A 265 -2.55 10.24 -12.18
N GLU A 266 -1.70 10.92 -12.97
CA GLU A 266 -2.15 11.89 -13.97
C GLU A 266 -3.07 11.26 -15.02
N ASN A 267 -2.78 10.02 -15.42
CA ASN A 267 -3.57 9.32 -16.43
C ASN A 267 -4.88 8.73 -15.88
N LEU A 268 -4.88 8.17 -14.68
CA LEU A 268 -6.05 7.47 -14.13
C LEU A 268 -6.98 8.41 -13.36
N ALA A 269 -6.44 9.36 -12.61
CA ALA A 269 -7.24 10.32 -11.86
C ALA A 269 -8.06 11.23 -12.78
N SER A 270 -7.52 11.59 -13.96
CA SER A 270 -8.25 12.35 -14.99
C SER A 270 -9.50 11.62 -15.51
N GLN A 271 -9.53 10.28 -15.37
CA GLN A 271 -10.67 9.43 -15.74
C GLN A 271 -11.68 9.26 -14.58
N GLY A 272 -11.42 9.87 -13.43
CA GLY A 272 -12.27 9.80 -12.24
C GLY A 272 -12.01 8.61 -11.30
N LEU A 273 -10.92 7.85 -11.51
CA LEU A 273 -10.46 6.83 -10.56
C LEU A 273 -9.70 7.46 -9.41
N PHE A 274 -9.80 6.87 -8.22
CA PHE A 274 -8.80 7.07 -7.19
C PHE A 274 -7.57 6.22 -7.48
N VAL A 275 -6.40 6.72 -7.08
CA VAL A 275 -5.13 6.02 -7.29
C VAL A 275 -4.41 5.88 -5.96
N SER A 276 -4.08 4.65 -5.60
CA SER A 276 -3.34 4.32 -4.39
C SER A 276 -2.13 3.43 -4.68
N ALA A 277 -1.24 3.35 -3.70
CA ALA A 277 -0.01 2.59 -3.82
C ALA A 277 0.33 1.89 -2.51
N ASP A 278 0.66 0.60 -2.63
CA ASP A 278 1.20 -0.19 -1.53
C ASP A 278 2.70 0.06 -1.40
N VAL A 279 3.12 0.37 -0.19
CA VAL A 279 4.53 0.63 0.11
C VAL A 279 4.98 -0.14 1.34
N PHE A 280 6.26 -0.44 1.45
CA PHE A 280 6.77 -1.05 2.67
C PHE A 280 6.61 -0.11 3.87
N GLY A 281 6.11 -0.63 5.00
CA GLY A 281 6.01 0.14 6.23
C GLY A 281 7.37 0.61 6.76
N THR A 282 8.45 -0.13 6.49
CA THR A 282 9.81 0.20 6.95
C THR A 282 10.40 1.44 6.29
N ILE A 283 9.99 1.79 5.06
CA ILE A 283 10.50 2.98 4.36
C ILE A 283 10.12 4.29 5.04
N ILE A 284 9.06 4.30 5.85
CA ILE A 284 8.62 5.48 6.61
C ILE A 284 9.76 6.01 7.51
N GLY A 285 10.62 5.12 7.97
CA GLY A 285 11.66 5.45 8.94
C GLY A 285 13.07 5.07 8.56
N SER A 286 13.26 4.46 7.41
CA SER A 286 14.56 3.95 6.96
C SER A 286 14.86 4.45 5.55
N GLU A 287 15.74 5.42 5.47
CA GLU A 287 16.27 5.92 4.19
C GLU A 287 17.02 4.82 3.42
N ILE A 288 17.67 3.91 4.14
CA ILE A 288 18.37 2.77 3.53
C ILE A 288 17.37 1.88 2.81
N ASP A 289 16.25 1.52 3.46
CA ASP A 289 15.22 0.69 2.84
C ASP A 289 14.54 1.43 1.69
N ALA A 290 14.23 2.71 1.88
CA ALA A 290 13.63 3.56 0.85
C ALA A 290 14.48 3.58 -0.44
N ASN A 291 15.77 3.84 -0.33
CA ASN A 291 16.70 3.86 -1.45
C ASN A 291 16.90 2.47 -2.09
N ALA A 292 16.91 1.41 -1.27
CA ALA A 292 17.08 0.05 -1.77
C ALA A 292 15.93 -0.36 -2.72
N VAL A 293 14.70 0.00 -2.37
CA VAL A 293 13.49 -0.36 -3.13
C VAL A 293 13.04 0.73 -4.10
N GLY A 294 13.58 1.94 -3.99
CA GLY A 294 13.20 3.09 -4.83
C GLY A 294 11.95 3.84 -4.35
N GLN A 295 11.45 3.56 -3.15
CA GLN A 295 10.24 4.19 -2.61
C GLN A 295 10.59 5.29 -1.62
N ILE A 296 10.43 6.55 -2.00
CA ILE A 296 10.50 7.68 -1.07
C ILE A 296 9.08 8.04 -0.62
N TYR A 297 8.76 7.70 0.63
CA TYR A 297 7.42 7.80 1.19
C TYR A 297 6.77 9.17 1.00
N THR A 298 7.51 10.23 1.31
CA THR A 298 7.05 11.61 1.22
C THR A 298 6.88 12.09 -0.22
N GLU A 299 7.75 11.65 -1.15
CA GLU A 299 7.66 12.01 -2.55
C GLU A 299 6.47 11.32 -3.24
N MET A 300 6.29 10.02 -2.97
CA MET A 300 5.15 9.27 -3.51
C MET A 300 3.82 9.85 -3.01
N ALA A 301 3.74 10.24 -1.74
CA ALA A 301 2.53 10.82 -1.15
C ALA A 301 2.09 12.13 -1.83
N LYS A 302 2.96 12.81 -2.57
CA LYS A 302 2.63 14.03 -3.34
C LYS A 302 1.79 13.72 -4.60
N HIS A 303 1.82 12.50 -5.07
CA HIS A 303 1.26 12.09 -6.35
C HIS A 303 0.24 10.95 -6.26
N LEU A 304 -0.40 10.76 -5.11
CA LEU A 304 -1.40 9.74 -4.87
C LEU A 304 -2.63 10.33 -4.18
N ASP A 305 -3.77 9.66 -4.31
CA ASP A 305 -4.92 9.91 -3.44
C ASP A 305 -4.72 9.22 -2.08
N TYR A 306 -4.21 7.97 -2.10
CA TYR A 306 -3.94 7.20 -0.89
C TYR A 306 -2.56 6.55 -0.96
N ILE A 307 -1.85 6.56 0.16
CA ILE A 307 -0.63 5.79 0.34
C ILE A 307 -0.87 4.72 1.41
N CYS A 308 -0.57 3.47 1.04
CA CYS A 308 -0.98 2.28 1.80
C CYS A 308 0.25 1.55 2.36
N PRO A 309 0.81 2.01 3.49
CA PRO A 309 1.96 1.33 4.08
C PRO A 309 1.56 -0.04 4.63
N MET A 310 2.30 -1.06 4.25
CA MET A 310 2.17 -2.43 4.76
C MET A 310 2.81 -2.51 6.14
N ILE A 311 2.03 -2.17 7.17
CA ILE A 311 2.48 -2.18 8.56
C ILE A 311 2.13 -3.53 9.18
N TYR A 312 2.86 -4.56 8.79
CA TYR A 312 2.72 -5.88 9.40
C TYR A 312 3.74 -6.02 10.53
N PRO A 313 3.31 -6.21 11.80
CA PRO A 313 4.24 -6.34 12.92
C PRO A 313 5.34 -7.38 12.70
N SER A 314 5.03 -8.49 12.00
CA SER A 314 6.01 -9.52 11.64
C SER A 314 7.12 -9.07 10.67
N HIS A 315 6.96 -7.94 10.00
CA HIS A 315 7.94 -7.41 9.05
C HIS A 315 8.93 -6.43 9.68
N TYR A 316 8.73 -6.08 10.95
CA TYR A 316 9.66 -5.22 11.68
C TYR A 316 10.65 -6.07 12.50
N GLY A 317 11.93 -5.77 12.34
CA GLY A 317 13.00 -6.44 13.11
C GLY A 317 13.04 -6.00 14.57
N PRO A 318 13.80 -6.73 15.41
CA PRO A 318 14.00 -6.37 16.82
C PRO A 318 14.52 -4.94 16.99
N GLY A 319 14.00 -4.24 18.02
CA GLY A 319 14.39 -2.88 18.36
C GLY A 319 13.60 -1.79 17.62
N ASN A 320 12.79 -2.12 16.60
CA ASN A 320 11.89 -1.14 16.00
C ASN A 320 10.89 -0.66 17.07
N PHE A 321 10.69 0.65 17.14
CA PHE A 321 9.82 1.31 18.11
C PHE A 321 10.16 0.98 19.58
N GLY A 322 11.41 0.54 19.88
CA GLY A 322 11.84 0.09 21.20
C GLY A 322 11.28 -1.27 21.62
N ILE A 323 10.79 -2.07 20.67
CA ILE A 323 10.16 -3.37 20.90
C ILE A 323 11.11 -4.50 20.49
N ASP A 324 11.38 -5.46 21.39
CA ASP A 324 12.26 -6.59 21.11
C ASP A 324 11.72 -7.51 20.02
N TYR A 325 10.41 -7.78 20.07
CA TYR A 325 9.71 -8.63 19.11
C TYR A 325 8.40 -7.98 18.66
N PRO A 326 8.42 -7.14 17.60
CA PRO A 326 7.25 -6.35 17.19
C PRO A 326 5.98 -7.17 16.93
N ASP A 327 6.09 -8.40 16.41
CA ASP A 327 4.94 -9.27 16.18
C ASP A 327 4.19 -9.68 17.45
N THR A 328 4.85 -9.60 18.61
CA THR A 328 4.21 -9.86 19.93
C THR A 328 3.51 -8.63 20.51
N LYS A 329 3.59 -7.48 19.83
CA LYS A 329 3.12 -6.17 20.29
C LYS A 329 2.43 -5.41 19.14
N PRO A 330 1.30 -5.94 18.63
CA PRO A 330 0.64 -5.37 17.45
C PRO A 330 0.23 -3.93 17.63
N TYR A 331 -0.37 -3.59 18.77
CA TYR A 331 -0.82 -2.22 19.06
C TYR A 331 0.35 -1.23 19.03
N GLU A 332 1.40 -1.49 19.81
CA GLU A 332 2.54 -0.58 19.94
C GLU A 332 3.30 -0.44 18.60
N THR A 333 3.37 -1.51 17.81
CA THR A 333 4.03 -1.50 16.51
C THR A 333 3.26 -0.64 15.50
N ILE A 334 1.95 -0.84 15.38
CA ILE A 334 1.09 -0.04 14.49
C ILE A 334 1.11 1.42 14.90
N LEU A 335 0.91 1.71 16.20
CA LEU A 335 0.91 3.07 16.72
C LEU A 335 2.24 3.79 16.43
N GLY A 336 3.37 3.15 16.71
CA GLY A 336 4.70 3.73 16.47
C GLY A 336 4.96 4.01 15.00
N ALA A 337 4.58 3.09 14.09
CA ALA A 337 4.75 3.28 12.67
C ALA A 337 3.88 4.43 12.13
N LEU A 338 2.62 4.52 12.55
CA LEU A 338 1.68 5.56 12.10
C LEU A 338 2.00 6.94 12.68
N GLN A 339 2.45 7.03 13.94
CA GLN A 339 2.95 8.29 14.50
C GLN A 339 4.17 8.78 13.73
N LYS A 340 5.08 7.89 13.36
CA LYS A 340 6.23 8.25 12.51
C LYS A 340 5.78 8.67 11.11
N SER A 341 4.81 7.97 10.51
CA SER A 341 4.23 8.35 9.22
C SER A 341 3.73 9.79 9.24
N ARG A 342 2.93 10.15 10.24
CA ARG A 342 2.44 11.52 10.42
C ARG A 342 3.58 12.52 10.52
N ALA A 343 4.56 12.25 11.38
CA ALA A 343 5.66 13.17 11.62
C ALA A 343 6.48 13.46 10.34
N VAL A 344 6.78 12.43 9.51
CA VAL A 344 7.56 12.63 8.29
C VAL A 344 6.75 13.32 7.19
N LEU A 345 5.46 13.03 7.07
CA LEU A 345 4.58 13.69 6.10
C LEU A 345 4.36 15.18 6.47
N ASP A 346 4.08 15.49 7.74
CA ASP A 346 3.90 16.85 8.21
C ASP A 346 5.19 17.68 8.02
N ALA A 347 6.35 17.09 8.30
CA ALA A 347 7.63 17.75 8.08
C ALA A 347 7.87 18.06 6.59
N ALA A 348 7.65 17.09 5.71
CA ALA A 348 7.81 17.26 4.27
C ALA A 348 6.83 18.28 3.70
N ALA A 349 5.57 18.27 4.14
CA ALA A 349 4.56 19.23 3.72
C ALA A 349 4.95 20.66 4.09
N LYS A 350 5.46 20.84 5.31
CA LYS A 350 5.93 22.16 5.78
C LYS A 350 7.14 22.66 5.00
N GLU A 351 8.09 21.77 4.69
CA GLU A 351 9.29 22.11 3.90
C GLU A 351 8.91 22.55 2.47
N ASP A 352 7.98 21.83 1.85
CA ASP A 352 7.54 22.09 0.47
C ASP A 352 6.58 23.28 0.37
N GLY A 353 6.10 23.85 1.48
CA GLY A 353 5.03 24.85 1.48
C GLY A 353 3.72 24.31 0.93
N ARG A 354 3.53 23.00 0.95
CA ARG A 354 2.36 22.28 0.42
C ARG A 354 1.53 21.68 1.55
N GLU A 355 1.24 22.46 2.58
CA GLU A 355 0.48 22.00 3.76
C GLU A 355 -0.83 21.28 3.39
N ASN A 356 -1.25 21.41 2.13
CA ASN A 356 -2.57 21.04 1.67
C ASN A 356 -2.64 19.90 0.66
N ARG A 357 -1.53 19.26 0.27
CA ARG A 357 -1.57 18.13 -0.68
C ARG A 357 -0.68 16.98 -0.25
N GLN A 358 -1.28 16.01 0.37
CA GLN A 358 -0.67 14.71 0.68
C GLN A 358 -1.70 13.61 0.49
N ALA A 359 -1.22 12.42 0.11
CA ALA A 359 -2.05 11.23 0.09
C ALA A 359 -2.63 10.94 1.49
N ILE A 360 -3.85 10.46 1.52
CA ILE A 360 -4.46 9.92 2.74
C ILE A 360 -3.74 8.61 3.07
N VAL A 361 -3.32 8.45 4.33
CA VAL A 361 -2.64 7.24 4.79
C VAL A 361 -3.67 6.17 5.14
N ARG A 362 -3.55 5.02 4.49
CA ARG A 362 -4.44 3.86 4.67
C ARG A 362 -3.60 2.61 4.88
N PRO A 363 -3.22 2.25 6.12
CA PRO A 363 -2.33 1.12 6.36
C PRO A 363 -2.97 -0.23 6.04
N TRP A 364 -2.17 -1.15 5.54
CA TRP A 364 -2.43 -2.57 5.59
C TRP A 364 -2.06 -3.12 6.96
N LEU A 365 -2.97 -3.87 7.58
CA LEU A 365 -2.82 -4.52 8.88
C LEU A 365 -2.71 -6.03 8.69
N GLN A 366 -2.04 -6.68 9.63
CA GLN A 366 -1.74 -8.11 9.58
C GLN A 366 -2.93 -8.93 10.10
N ASP A 367 -3.54 -9.78 9.25
CA ASP A 367 -4.50 -10.80 9.68
C ASP A 367 -3.98 -12.21 9.35
N PHE A 368 -2.81 -12.54 9.90
CA PHE A 368 -2.20 -13.87 9.79
C PHE A 368 -1.20 -14.07 10.93
N THR A 369 -0.99 -15.34 11.32
CA THR A 369 0.01 -15.71 12.33
C THR A 369 1.37 -15.97 11.69
N ALA A 370 2.41 -15.23 12.10
CA ALA A 370 3.77 -15.28 11.55
C ALA A 370 4.65 -16.36 12.23
N SER A 371 4.20 -17.61 12.27
CA SER A 371 4.91 -18.71 12.96
C SER A 371 6.34 -18.98 12.48
N TYR A 372 6.69 -18.52 11.27
CA TYR A 372 8.03 -18.59 10.70
C TYR A 372 9.09 -17.76 11.45
N LEU A 373 8.68 -16.81 12.29
CA LEU A 373 9.60 -16.03 13.14
C LEU A 373 10.23 -16.86 14.26
N GLY A 374 9.64 -18.01 14.58
CA GLY A 374 10.10 -18.90 15.63
C GLY A 374 9.52 -18.59 17.01
N SER A 375 9.55 -19.59 17.89
CA SER A 375 8.94 -19.52 19.23
C SER A 375 9.42 -18.30 20.03
N GLY A 376 8.47 -17.62 20.68
CA GLY A 376 8.72 -16.43 21.52
C GLY A 376 8.90 -15.13 20.76
N LYS A 377 8.87 -15.15 19.40
CA LYS A 377 9.01 -13.95 18.56
C LYS A 377 7.74 -13.57 17.83
N TYR A 378 6.68 -14.33 17.97
CA TYR A 378 5.37 -14.11 17.42
C TYR A 378 4.28 -14.53 18.42
N ILE A 379 3.06 -14.07 18.19
CA ILE A 379 1.84 -14.53 18.86
C ILE A 379 0.84 -15.02 17.81
N PRO A 380 -0.11 -15.89 18.17
CA PRO A 380 -1.26 -16.17 17.30
C PRO A 380 -2.06 -14.89 17.08
N TYR A 381 -2.42 -14.61 15.83
CA TYR A 381 -3.31 -13.50 15.48
C TYR A 381 -4.74 -14.02 15.34
N GLY A 382 -5.65 -13.40 16.04
CA GLY A 382 -7.07 -13.62 16.04
C GLY A 382 -7.82 -12.28 16.12
N TYR A 383 -9.09 -12.34 16.49
CA TYR A 383 -9.95 -11.16 16.59
C TYR A 383 -9.35 -10.07 17.50
N GLU A 384 -8.85 -10.44 18.67
CA GLU A 384 -8.31 -9.48 19.65
C GLU A 384 -7.08 -8.72 19.10
N GLU A 385 -6.15 -9.43 18.44
CA GLU A 385 -4.96 -8.81 17.85
C GLU A 385 -5.33 -7.89 16.67
N ILE A 386 -6.40 -8.21 15.93
CA ILE A 386 -6.94 -7.33 14.88
C ILE A 386 -7.54 -6.08 15.52
N GLN A 387 -8.33 -6.21 16.57
CA GLN A 387 -8.90 -5.04 17.29
C GLN A 387 -7.82 -4.16 17.92
N GLU A 388 -6.72 -4.74 18.44
CA GLU A 388 -5.55 -4.01 18.92
C GLU A 388 -4.91 -3.15 17.80
N GLN A 389 -4.75 -3.71 16.60
CA GLN A 389 -4.21 -2.97 15.45
C GLN A 389 -5.16 -1.84 15.02
N ILE A 390 -6.46 -2.12 14.90
CA ILE A 390 -7.48 -1.10 14.54
C ILE A 390 -7.53 0.01 15.58
N ARG A 391 -7.44 -0.31 16.86
CA ARG A 391 -7.38 0.68 17.96
C ARG A 391 -6.14 1.57 17.79
N ALA A 392 -4.98 0.99 17.50
CA ALA A 392 -3.75 1.75 17.29
C ALA A 392 -3.85 2.70 16.08
N VAL A 393 -4.54 2.31 15.01
CA VAL A 393 -4.85 3.19 13.86
C VAL A 393 -5.65 4.40 14.32
N LYS A 394 -6.72 4.18 15.09
CA LYS A 394 -7.59 5.25 15.65
C LYS A 394 -6.80 6.17 16.60
N ASP A 395 -6.02 5.59 17.52
CA ASP A 395 -5.22 6.34 18.49
C ASP A 395 -4.07 7.13 17.82
N ALA A 396 -3.59 6.69 16.66
CA ALA A 396 -2.68 7.47 15.81
C ALA A 396 -3.40 8.58 15.02
N GLY A 397 -4.74 8.71 15.13
CA GLY A 397 -5.55 9.72 14.45
C GLY A 397 -5.83 9.40 12.99
N TYR A 398 -5.90 8.14 12.62
CA TYR A 398 -6.32 7.67 11.30
C TYR A 398 -7.65 6.91 11.39
N ASP A 399 -8.44 6.94 10.30
CA ASP A 399 -9.77 6.31 10.27
C ASP A 399 -9.86 5.15 9.27
N GLU A 400 -8.85 4.99 8.42
CA GLU A 400 -8.86 4.06 7.29
C GLU A 400 -7.83 2.95 7.50
N TRP A 401 -8.15 1.75 7.08
CA TRP A 401 -7.27 0.59 7.15
C TRP A 401 -7.76 -0.55 6.25
N MET A 402 -6.87 -1.47 5.96
CA MET A 402 -7.18 -2.70 5.24
C MET A 402 -6.52 -3.89 5.92
N LEU A 403 -7.20 -5.05 5.93
CA LEU A 403 -6.66 -6.30 6.46
C LEU A 403 -6.07 -7.15 5.34
N TRP A 404 -4.86 -7.64 5.57
CA TRP A 404 -4.18 -8.57 4.69
C TRP A 404 -4.16 -9.98 5.24
N SER A 405 -4.72 -10.92 4.49
CA SER A 405 -4.59 -12.35 4.68
C SER A 405 -4.41 -13.03 3.33
N ALA A 406 -3.22 -13.57 3.05
CA ALA A 406 -2.95 -14.28 1.81
C ALA A 406 -3.86 -15.53 1.63
N ALA A 407 -4.37 -16.07 2.73
CA ALA A 407 -5.31 -17.19 2.74
C ALA A 407 -6.77 -16.76 2.53
N ASN A 408 -7.05 -15.45 2.48
CA ASN A 408 -8.39 -14.85 2.46
C ASN A 408 -9.29 -15.35 3.62
N LYS A 409 -8.68 -15.52 4.80
CA LYS A 409 -9.35 -15.86 6.04
C LYS A 409 -9.17 -14.72 7.02
N TYR A 410 -10.29 -14.21 7.52
CA TYR A 410 -10.31 -13.00 8.34
C TYR A 410 -10.93 -13.28 9.70
N HIS A 411 -10.36 -12.66 10.75
CA HIS A 411 -10.84 -12.75 12.12
C HIS A 411 -11.70 -11.52 12.46
N LEU A 412 -12.88 -11.42 11.84
CA LEU A 412 -13.78 -10.26 11.91
C LEU A 412 -14.75 -10.31 13.11
N HIS A 413 -14.93 -11.48 13.70
CA HIS A 413 -15.86 -11.71 14.81
C HIS A 413 -15.16 -12.37 15.98
N PRO A 414 -15.63 -12.17 17.22
CA PRO A 414 -15.13 -12.89 18.39
C PRO A 414 -15.22 -14.41 18.20
N SER A 415 -14.28 -15.17 18.77
CA SER A 415 -14.29 -16.61 18.67
C SER A 415 -15.55 -17.19 19.33
N GLY A 416 -16.42 -17.83 18.56
CA GLY A 416 -17.63 -18.50 19.06
C GLY A 416 -18.97 -17.85 18.67
N GLU A 417 -18.94 -16.81 17.86
CA GLU A 417 -20.13 -16.24 17.20
C GLU A 417 -20.26 -16.66 15.74
#